data_28e01aca9e38e8a666b12ef5509c7124
#
_entry.id   28e01aca9e38e8a666b12ef5509c7124
#
_cell.length_a   1.000
_cell.length_b   1.000
_cell.length_c   1.000
_cell.angle_alpha   90.00
_cell.angle_beta   90.00
_cell.angle_gamma   90.00
#
_symmetry.space_group_name_H-M   'P 1'
#
loop_
_entity.id
_entity.type
_entity.pdbx_description
1 polymer ?
#
loop_
_entity_poly.entity_id
_entity_poly.type
_entity_poly.pdbx_seq_one_letter_code
_entity_poly.pdbx_strand_id
1 'polypeptide(L)'
;MATFLFALLVQASYEGDENPRTVSTVPVFSGIVCVVLVLVSLGLFIAYVNSTLRLMRVSYVIDRITRESFRVLDKHGVADDERPALAEPGAEIAHAGRAGVLRDVHVARLVRVARRHGVVLRLIPRIGDFVVPGTPVLAVHGGAAPPPRALRYTVSVGVERTFHQDLGFGLRQLSDIAQRALSPAVNDPTTAVQCLDRITQFLAALARRPLGALHHCDRRGAVRLVQDVPGWADLVDLGFAEIRGCATGSPQVTRRLLAALEDLWWLVPEDRRPPLERHRALLEHAVSRTVPDAADRDFALLPDRQGIG
;
A
#
# COMPACT_ATOMS: atom_id res chain seq x y z
N MET A 1 36.21 -7.25 -2.50
CA MET A 1 37.25 -7.48 -3.52
C MET A 1 38.54 -6.73 -3.21
N ALA A 2 38.52 -5.41 -2.98
CA ALA A 2 39.75 -4.62 -2.68
C ALA A 2 40.52 -5.10 -1.45
N THR A 3 39.85 -5.50 -0.36
CA THR A 3 40.45 -6.06 0.86
C THR A 3 41.14 -7.41 0.63
N PHE A 4 40.58 -8.25 -0.22
CA PHE A 4 41.19 -9.54 -0.61
C PHE A 4 42.43 -9.32 -1.49
N LEU A 5 42.37 -8.40 -2.43
CA LEU A 5 43.50 -8.02 -3.28
C LEU A 5 44.65 -7.42 -2.46
N PHE A 6 44.33 -6.58 -1.47
CA PHE A 6 45.30 -5.99 -0.57
C PHE A 6 45.94 -7.06 0.34
N ALA A 7 45.18 -7.99 0.88
CA ALA A 7 45.71 -9.12 1.67
C ALA A 7 46.62 -10.03 0.83
N LEU A 8 46.25 -10.33 -0.42
CA LEU A 8 47.09 -11.10 -1.36
C LEU A 8 48.37 -10.38 -1.74
N LEU A 9 48.30 -9.02 -1.98
CA LEU A 9 49.49 -8.22 -2.28
C LEU A 9 50.45 -8.14 -1.09
N VAL A 10 49.92 -8.05 0.12
CA VAL A 10 50.75 -8.10 1.35
C VAL A 10 51.38 -9.46 1.49
N GLN A 11 50.69 -10.57 1.22
CA GLN A 11 51.22 -11.93 1.28
C GLN A 11 52.24 -12.18 0.16
N ALA A 12 52.00 -11.75 -1.05
CA ALA A 12 52.93 -11.87 -2.18
C ALA A 12 54.20 -11.09 -1.99
N SER A 13 54.20 -9.98 -1.26
CA SER A 13 55.41 -9.22 -0.93
C SER A 13 56.33 -9.95 0.09
N TYR A 14 55.87 -11.03 0.71
CA TYR A 14 56.66 -11.88 1.62
C TYR A 14 57.39 -13.04 0.94
N GLU A 15 56.91 -13.53 -0.19
CA GLU A 15 57.47 -14.68 -0.86
C GLU A 15 58.72 -14.35 -1.70
N GLY A 16 59.16 -13.11 -1.74
CA GLY A 16 60.18 -12.65 -2.70
C GLY A 16 61.62 -12.60 -2.22
N ASP A 17 61.97 -12.94 -0.97
CA ASP A 17 63.37 -12.74 -0.48
C ASP A 17 63.94 -14.06 0.10
N GLU A 18 64.49 -14.92 -0.78
CA GLU A 18 65.22 -16.14 -0.40
C GLU A 18 66.67 -15.89 0.13
N ASN A 19 67.00 -14.70 0.62
CA ASN A 19 68.33 -14.40 1.10
C ASN A 19 68.44 -14.62 2.62
N PRO A 20 69.14 -15.67 3.10
CA PRO A 20 69.16 -16.12 4.52
C PRO A 20 69.90 -15.19 5.48
N ARG A 21 70.35 -14.01 5.05
CA ARG A 21 71.11 -13.03 5.89
C ARG A 21 70.37 -11.75 6.19
N THR A 22 69.17 -11.54 5.69
CA THR A 22 68.35 -10.37 6.04
C THR A 22 67.34 -10.77 7.10
N VAL A 23 67.41 -10.21 8.28
CA VAL A 23 66.36 -10.31 9.29
C VAL A 23 65.09 -9.68 8.68
N SER A 24 64.18 -10.51 8.19
CA SER A 24 62.92 -10.03 7.67
C SER A 24 62.11 -9.44 8.83
N THR A 25 62.10 -8.11 8.92
CA THR A 25 61.20 -7.41 9.83
C THR A 25 59.76 -7.60 9.27
N VAL A 26 59.07 -8.57 9.87
CA VAL A 26 57.63 -8.76 9.56
C VAL A 26 56.94 -7.44 9.80
N PRO A 27 56.29 -6.82 8.81
CA PRO A 27 55.54 -5.58 9.03
C PRO A 27 54.28 -5.88 9.84
N VAL A 28 54.46 -6.04 11.14
CA VAL A 28 53.40 -6.39 12.11
C VAL A 28 52.22 -5.41 11.96
N PHE A 29 52.50 -4.17 11.67
CA PHE A 29 51.50 -3.14 11.46
C PHE A 29 50.62 -3.45 10.22
N SER A 30 51.20 -3.79 9.07
CA SER A 30 50.42 -4.17 7.87
C SER A 30 49.60 -5.42 8.08
N GLY A 31 50.14 -6.41 8.84
CA GLY A 31 49.41 -7.61 9.21
C GLY A 31 48.18 -7.32 10.08
N ILE A 32 48.35 -6.46 11.09
CA ILE A 32 47.24 -6.02 11.95
C ILE A 32 46.20 -5.29 11.13
N VAL A 33 46.58 -4.35 10.26
CA VAL A 33 45.63 -3.62 9.37
C VAL A 33 44.88 -4.59 8.45
N CYS A 34 45.58 -5.57 7.87
CA CYS A 34 44.92 -6.60 7.04
C CYS A 34 43.86 -7.39 7.83
N VAL A 35 44.22 -7.87 9.02
CA VAL A 35 43.28 -8.61 9.88
C VAL A 35 42.06 -7.75 10.24
N VAL A 36 42.27 -6.50 10.62
CA VAL A 36 41.17 -5.57 10.93
C VAL A 36 40.28 -5.33 9.71
N LEU A 37 40.85 -5.10 8.52
CA LEU A 37 40.08 -4.94 7.29
C LEU A 37 39.28 -6.18 6.91
N VAL A 38 39.83 -7.37 7.10
CA VAL A 38 39.11 -8.64 6.86
C VAL A 38 37.95 -8.81 7.84
N LEU A 39 38.17 -8.53 9.14
CA LEU A 39 37.11 -8.59 10.16
C LEU A 39 36.01 -7.58 9.89
N VAL A 40 36.34 -6.35 9.52
CA VAL A 40 35.35 -5.32 9.13
C VAL A 40 34.59 -5.75 7.89
N SER A 41 35.29 -6.28 6.86
CA SER A 41 34.64 -6.78 5.64
C SER A 41 33.68 -7.92 5.91
N LEU A 42 34.09 -8.87 6.77
CA LEU A 42 33.24 -10.00 7.20
C LEU A 42 32.03 -9.48 7.98
N GLY A 43 32.23 -8.57 8.93
CA GLY A 43 31.14 -7.94 9.67
C GLY A 43 30.12 -7.22 8.78
N LEU A 44 30.62 -6.44 7.81
CA LEU A 44 29.76 -5.78 6.81
C LEU A 44 29.04 -6.78 5.91
N PHE A 45 29.69 -7.87 5.52
CA PHE A 45 29.07 -8.95 4.74
C PHE A 45 27.93 -9.63 5.52
N ILE A 46 28.17 -9.98 6.78
CA ILE A 46 27.14 -10.56 7.65
C ILE A 46 25.97 -9.57 7.85
N ALA A 47 26.28 -8.31 8.08
CA ALA A 47 25.25 -7.25 8.20
C ALA A 47 24.45 -7.09 6.91
N TYR A 48 25.10 -7.12 5.75
CA TYR A 48 24.47 -7.08 4.44
C TYR A 48 23.54 -8.29 4.21
N VAL A 49 24.03 -9.52 4.45
CA VAL A 49 23.22 -10.75 4.32
C VAL A 49 22.02 -10.70 5.26
N ASN A 50 22.23 -10.33 6.52
CA ASN A 50 21.14 -10.26 7.50
C ASN A 50 20.11 -9.15 7.14
N SER A 51 20.57 -8.01 6.61
CA SER A 51 19.70 -6.96 6.10
C SER A 51 18.88 -7.43 4.89
N THR A 52 19.51 -8.14 3.95
CA THR A 52 18.85 -8.69 2.77
C THR A 52 17.79 -9.74 3.16
N LEU A 53 18.13 -10.65 4.09
CA LEU A 53 17.19 -11.65 4.61
C LEU A 53 15.99 -11.00 5.33
N ARG A 54 16.20 -9.89 6.05
CA ARG A 54 15.09 -9.14 6.67
C ARG A 54 14.16 -8.52 5.63
N LEU A 55 14.70 -7.96 4.54
CA LEU A 55 13.92 -7.38 3.45
C LEU A 55 13.07 -8.42 2.71
N MET A 56 13.48 -9.69 2.71
CA MET A 56 12.77 -10.82 2.11
C MET A 56 11.67 -11.40 3.02
N ARG A 57 11.60 -11.02 4.29
CA ARG A 57 10.53 -11.47 5.19
C ARG A 57 9.22 -10.81 4.83
N VAL A 58 8.21 -11.60 4.48
CA VAL A 58 6.87 -11.12 4.11
C VAL A 58 6.27 -10.22 5.20
N SER A 59 6.47 -10.56 6.47
CA SER A 59 6.01 -9.75 7.61
C SER A 59 6.58 -8.32 7.61
N TYR A 60 7.84 -8.13 7.17
CA TYR A 60 8.42 -6.79 7.02
C TYR A 60 7.75 -5.98 5.90
N VAL A 61 7.43 -6.64 4.78
CA VAL A 61 6.71 -6.02 3.65
C VAL A 61 5.31 -5.60 4.09
N ILE A 62 4.57 -6.48 4.76
CA ILE A 62 3.23 -6.22 5.31
C ILE A 62 3.27 -5.01 6.26
N ASP A 63 4.22 -4.97 7.18
CA ASP A 63 4.37 -3.87 8.14
C ASP A 63 4.74 -2.54 7.45
N ARG A 64 5.59 -2.58 6.43
CA ARG A 64 5.92 -1.41 5.60
C ARG A 64 4.69 -0.86 4.87
N ILE A 65 3.92 -1.74 4.21
CA ILE A 65 2.67 -1.36 3.52
C ILE A 65 1.71 -0.71 4.51
N THR A 66 1.54 -1.31 5.68
CA THR A 66 0.67 -0.78 6.73
C THR A 66 1.11 0.62 7.16
N ARG A 67 2.39 0.82 7.45
CA ARG A 67 2.90 2.16 7.83
C ARG A 67 2.70 3.21 6.73
N GLU A 68 2.93 2.87 5.46
CA GLU A 68 2.69 3.79 4.36
C GLU A 68 1.20 4.11 4.21
N SER A 69 0.30 3.13 4.39
CA SER A 69 -1.15 3.34 4.37
C SER A 69 -1.60 4.32 5.46
N PHE A 70 -1.09 4.18 6.69
CA PHE A 70 -1.38 5.11 7.78
C PHE A 70 -0.81 6.51 7.51
N ARG A 71 0.37 6.63 6.90
CA ARG A 71 0.92 7.93 6.50
C ARG A 71 0.06 8.66 5.47
N VAL A 72 -0.53 7.90 4.53
CA VAL A 72 -1.49 8.47 3.57
C VAL A 72 -2.73 8.93 4.31
N LEU A 73 -3.27 8.10 5.21
CA LEU A 73 -4.44 8.42 6.01
C LEU A 73 -4.25 9.69 6.86
N ASP A 74 -3.08 9.87 7.46
CA ASP A 74 -2.77 11.05 8.30
C ASP A 74 -2.63 12.34 7.47
N LYS A 75 -2.23 12.21 6.20
CA LYS A 75 -2.12 13.34 5.26
C LYS A 75 -3.43 13.65 4.53
N HIS A 76 -4.38 12.70 4.52
CA HIS A 76 -5.69 12.94 3.94
C HIS A 76 -6.42 13.99 4.78
N GLY A 77 -6.81 15.08 4.12
CA GLY A 77 -7.69 16.08 4.72
C GLY A 77 -9.00 15.46 5.17
N VAL A 78 -9.78 16.21 5.93
CA VAL A 78 -11.12 15.80 6.32
C VAL A 78 -11.95 15.66 5.04
N ALA A 79 -12.32 14.43 4.69
CA ALA A 79 -13.33 14.19 3.66
C ALA A 79 -14.68 14.66 4.20
N ASP A 80 -15.60 14.98 3.31
CA ASP A 80 -16.99 15.26 3.69
C ASP A 80 -17.83 14.10 3.13
N ASP A 81 -18.70 13.54 3.94
CA ASP A 81 -19.65 12.52 3.48
C ASP A 81 -20.71 13.13 2.56
N GLU A 82 -20.95 14.44 2.68
CA GLU A 82 -21.85 15.18 1.79
C GLU A 82 -21.08 15.68 0.54
N ARG A 83 -21.52 15.21 -0.62
CA ARG A 83 -21.06 15.80 -1.89
C ARG A 83 -21.67 17.20 -2.03
N PRO A 84 -20.85 18.25 -2.31
CA PRO A 84 -21.42 19.55 -2.59
C PRO A 84 -22.36 19.46 -3.78
N ALA A 85 -23.50 20.10 -3.69
CA ALA A 85 -24.39 20.28 -4.83
C ALA A 85 -23.66 21.17 -5.87
N LEU A 86 -22.97 20.52 -6.80
CA LEU A 86 -22.35 21.21 -7.93
C LEU A 86 -23.39 21.39 -9.03
N ALA A 87 -23.37 22.57 -9.66
CA ALA A 87 -24.12 22.77 -10.90
C ALA A 87 -23.68 21.71 -11.94
N GLU A 88 -24.50 21.51 -12.97
CA GLU A 88 -24.11 20.66 -14.10
C GLU A 88 -22.73 21.06 -14.64
N PRO A 89 -21.88 20.12 -15.06
CA PRO A 89 -20.58 20.43 -15.62
C PRO A 89 -20.74 21.18 -16.94
N GLY A 90 -20.17 22.38 -17.03
CA GLY A 90 -20.19 23.19 -18.24
C GLY A 90 -19.18 22.73 -19.29
N ALA A 91 -18.15 21.99 -18.87
CA ALA A 91 -17.11 21.44 -19.74
C ALA A 91 -16.36 20.32 -19.05
N GLU A 92 -15.77 19.42 -19.85
CA GLU A 92 -14.85 18.39 -19.40
C GLU A 92 -13.47 18.59 -20.05
N ILE A 93 -12.42 18.26 -19.31
CA ILE A 93 -11.05 18.36 -19.77
C ILE A 93 -10.49 16.96 -19.87
N ALA A 94 -10.15 16.57 -21.12
CA ALA A 94 -9.62 15.26 -21.42
C ALA A 94 -8.12 15.14 -21.09
N HIS A 95 -7.71 13.93 -20.77
CA HIS A 95 -6.28 13.56 -20.63
C HIS A 95 -5.58 13.65 -21.98
N ALA A 96 -4.53 14.45 -22.06
CA ALA A 96 -3.74 14.64 -23.28
C ALA A 96 -2.39 13.94 -23.23
N GLY A 97 -2.05 13.27 -22.11
CA GLY A 97 -0.78 12.58 -21.90
C GLY A 97 -0.78 11.13 -22.40
N ARG A 98 0.23 10.36 -21.96
CA ARG A 98 0.28 8.91 -22.22
C ARG A 98 -0.71 8.17 -21.33
N ALA A 99 -1.18 7.00 -21.80
CA ALA A 99 -1.96 6.09 -20.97
C ALA A 99 -1.16 5.63 -19.74
N GLY A 100 -1.84 5.47 -18.61
CA GLY A 100 -1.23 5.02 -17.37
C GLY A 100 -2.14 5.21 -16.16
N VAL A 101 -1.58 4.98 -14.99
CA VAL A 101 -2.29 5.11 -13.72
C VAL A 101 -2.21 6.56 -13.23
N LEU A 102 -3.33 7.12 -12.82
CA LEU A 102 -3.39 8.41 -12.14
C LEU A 102 -2.74 8.30 -10.76
N ARG A 103 -1.55 8.87 -10.60
CA ARG A 103 -0.73 8.72 -9.38
C ARG A 103 -1.04 9.76 -8.32
N ASP A 104 -1.14 10.98 -8.74
CA ASP A 104 -1.41 12.12 -7.88
C ASP A 104 -1.87 13.35 -8.68
N VAL A 105 -2.40 14.33 -7.96
CA VAL A 105 -2.78 15.64 -8.49
C VAL A 105 -2.16 16.77 -7.67
N HIS A 106 -1.76 17.81 -8.34
CA HIS A 106 -1.20 18.99 -7.67
C HIS A 106 -2.32 19.88 -7.13
N VAL A 107 -2.90 19.50 -5.99
CA VAL A 107 -4.06 20.14 -5.35
C VAL A 107 -3.92 21.66 -5.26
N ALA A 108 -2.82 22.16 -4.69
CA ALA A 108 -2.61 23.60 -4.52
C ALA A 108 -2.62 24.39 -5.84
N ARG A 109 -2.15 23.77 -6.93
CA ARG A 109 -2.19 24.39 -8.26
C ARG A 109 -3.58 24.35 -8.86
N LEU A 110 -4.30 23.23 -8.76
CA LEU A 110 -5.70 23.11 -9.21
C LEU A 110 -6.60 24.12 -8.51
N VAL A 111 -6.53 24.22 -7.17
CA VAL A 111 -7.25 25.21 -6.38
C VAL A 111 -6.94 26.65 -6.83
N ARG A 112 -5.68 26.96 -7.09
CA ARG A 112 -5.25 28.27 -7.57
C ARG A 112 -5.82 28.60 -8.95
N VAL A 113 -5.81 27.63 -9.87
CA VAL A 113 -6.38 27.77 -11.22
C VAL A 113 -7.89 27.94 -11.12
N ALA A 114 -8.57 27.07 -10.40
CA ALA A 114 -10.03 27.14 -10.20
C ALA A 114 -10.46 28.53 -9.63
N ARG A 115 -9.76 29.01 -8.61
CA ARG A 115 -10.00 30.34 -8.02
C ARG A 115 -9.84 31.48 -9.03
N ARG A 116 -8.74 31.44 -9.85
CA ARG A 116 -8.46 32.49 -10.83
C ARG A 116 -9.53 32.58 -11.92
N HIS A 117 -10.11 31.43 -12.27
CA HIS A 117 -11.14 31.34 -13.31
C HIS A 117 -12.59 31.37 -12.75
N GLY A 118 -12.75 31.47 -11.42
CA GLY A 118 -14.08 31.52 -10.80
C GLY A 118 -14.87 30.20 -10.87
N VAL A 119 -14.19 29.06 -11.10
CA VAL A 119 -14.80 27.75 -11.30
C VAL A 119 -14.55 26.82 -10.12
N VAL A 120 -15.28 25.69 -10.09
CA VAL A 120 -14.98 24.52 -9.28
C VAL A 120 -14.54 23.41 -10.22
N LEU A 121 -13.41 22.77 -9.92
CA LEU A 121 -12.92 21.61 -10.64
C LEU A 121 -13.31 20.35 -9.87
N ARG A 122 -13.75 19.30 -10.57
CA ARG A 122 -13.93 17.97 -10.01
C ARG A 122 -13.02 16.98 -10.72
N LEU A 123 -12.24 16.22 -9.96
CA LEU A 123 -11.45 15.11 -10.49
C LEU A 123 -12.42 13.95 -10.80
N ILE A 124 -12.50 13.54 -12.07
CA ILE A 124 -13.41 12.48 -12.52
C ILE A 124 -12.88 11.10 -12.12
N PRO A 125 -11.63 10.70 -12.51
CA PRO A 125 -11.07 9.45 -12.07
C PRO A 125 -10.55 9.56 -10.62
N ARG A 126 -10.56 8.46 -9.91
CA ARG A 126 -9.92 8.36 -8.59
C ARG A 126 -8.41 8.19 -8.73
N ILE A 127 -7.66 8.59 -7.72
CA ILE A 127 -6.24 8.24 -7.65
C ILE A 127 -6.11 6.71 -7.65
N GLY A 128 -5.26 6.18 -8.52
CA GLY A 128 -5.11 4.75 -8.76
C GLY A 128 -5.85 4.22 -9.98
N ASP A 129 -6.75 5.01 -10.60
CA ASP A 129 -7.44 4.61 -11.82
C ASP A 129 -6.53 4.68 -13.04
N PHE A 130 -6.75 3.77 -13.99
CA PHE A 130 -6.05 3.77 -15.27
C PHE A 130 -6.75 4.72 -16.23
N VAL A 131 -6.00 5.67 -16.77
CA VAL A 131 -6.51 6.68 -17.71
C VAL A 131 -5.84 6.57 -19.08
N VAL A 132 -6.61 6.78 -20.14
CA VAL A 132 -6.11 6.78 -21.51
C VAL A 132 -6.25 8.16 -22.14
N PRO A 133 -5.47 8.49 -23.17
CA PRO A 133 -5.64 9.74 -23.91
C PRO A 133 -7.07 9.92 -24.41
N GLY A 134 -7.64 11.09 -24.24
CA GLY A 134 -9.01 11.42 -24.66
C GLY A 134 -10.07 11.16 -23.59
N THR A 135 -9.80 10.43 -22.50
CA THR A 135 -10.77 10.30 -21.39
C THR A 135 -10.84 11.57 -20.55
N PRO A 136 -12.05 11.99 -20.11
CA PRO A 136 -12.19 13.15 -19.25
C PRO A 136 -11.53 12.89 -17.88
N VAL A 137 -10.71 13.83 -17.43
CA VAL A 137 -10.04 13.76 -16.12
C VAL A 137 -10.47 14.86 -15.16
N LEU A 138 -10.97 15.98 -15.67
CA LEU A 138 -11.52 17.07 -14.85
C LEU A 138 -12.85 17.53 -15.43
N ALA A 139 -13.86 17.64 -14.56
CA ALA A 139 -15.10 18.36 -14.86
C ALA A 139 -14.98 19.80 -14.33
N VAL A 140 -15.53 20.77 -15.09
CA VAL A 140 -15.53 22.20 -14.78
C VAL A 140 -16.94 22.64 -14.47
N HIS A 141 -17.16 23.19 -13.29
CA HIS A 141 -18.46 23.67 -12.83
C HIS A 141 -18.43 25.18 -12.59
N GLY A 142 -19.52 25.86 -12.95
CA GLY A 142 -19.75 27.25 -12.60
C GLY A 142 -19.06 28.28 -13.51
N GLY A 143 -18.53 27.89 -14.69
CA GLY A 143 -17.95 28.85 -15.63
C GLY A 143 -17.20 28.19 -16.80
N ALA A 144 -16.44 28.98 -17.55
CA ALA A 144 -15.67 28.53 -18.71
C ALA A 144 -14.44 27.73 -18.28
N ALA A 145 -14.08 26.71 -19.07
CA ALA A 145 -12.90 25.89 -18.82
C ALA A 145 -11.61 26.73 -18.80
N PRO A 146 -10.74 26.51 -17.80
CA PRO A 146 -9.41 27.10 -17.79
C PRO A 146 -8.60 26.68 -19.03
N PRO A 147 -7.69 27.53 -19.54
CA PRO A 147 -6.90 27.17 -20.70
C PRO A 147 -5.96 25.98 -20.40
N PRO A 148 -5.72 25.07 -21.36
CA PRO A 148 -4.92 23.85 -21.15
C PRO A 148 -3.53 24.11 -20.55
N ARG A 149 -2.91 25.24 -20.92
CA ARG A 149 -1.60 25.66 -20.35
C ARG A 149 -1.63 25.88 -18.83
N ALA A 150 -2.77 26.30 -18.26
CA ALA A 150 -2.91 26.50 -16.82
C ALA A 150 -2.99 25.18 -16.06
N LEU A 151 -3.51 24.14 -16.71
CA LEU A 151 -3.68 22.79 -16.15
C LEU A 151 -2.50 21.86 -16.43
N ARG A 152 -1.52 22.34 -17.19
CA ARG A 152 -0.31 21.55 -17.46
C ARG A 152 0.41 21.17 -16.16
N TYR A 153 0.81 19.91 -16.04
CA TYR A 153 1.47 19.35 -14.86
C TYR A 153 0.63 19.39 -13.56
N THR A 154 -0.68 19.47 -13.65
CA THR A 154 -1.57 19.38 -12.47
C THR A 154 -2.02 17.96 -12.18
N VAL A 155 -1.92 17.07 -13.16
CA VAL A 155 -2.26 15.64 -13.07
C VAL A 155 -1.01 14.84 -13.42
N SER A 156 -0.65 13.90 -12.55
CA SER A 156 0.50 13.02 -12.70
C SER A 156 0.02 11.61 -13.06
N VAL A 157 0.46 11.12 -14.22
CA VAL A 157 0.15 9.77 -14.70
C VAL A 157 1.45 8.99 -14.86
N GLY A 158 1.47 7.75 -14.42
CA GLY A 158 2.65 6.89 -14.45
C GLY A 158 2.32 5.43 -14.71
N VAL A 159 3.35 4.57 -14.70
CA VAL A 159 3.20 3.15 -14.99
C VAL A 159 2.54 2.40 -13.83
N GLU A 160 2.87 2.78 -12.59
CA GLU A 160 2.47 2.07 -11.37
C GLU A 160 1.76 3.00 -10.38
N ARG A 161 0.89 2.42 -9.56
CA ARG A 161 0.27 3.09 -8.41
C ARG A 161 1.33 3.46 -7.36
N THR A 162 1.06 4.51 -6.61
CA THR A 162 1.92 4.95 -5.50
C THR A 162 1.08 5.24 -4.27
N PHE A 163 1.71 5.20 -3.07
CA PHE A 163 1.04 5.55 -1.82
C PHE A 163 0.72 7.04 -1.67
N HIS A 164 1.15 7.91 -2.59
CA HIS A 164 1.18 9.35 -2.32
C HIS A 164 -0.19 9.97 -1.95
N GLN A 165 -1.25 9.65 -2.69
CA GLN A 165 -2.62 10.13 -2.44
C GLN A 165 -3.66 8.99 -2.54
N ASP A 166 -3.22 7.74 -2.63
CA ASP A 166 -4.07 6.58 -2.87
C ASP A 166 -4.41 5.84 -1.56
N LEU A 167 -5.58 6.13 -1.01
CA LEU A 167 -6.04 5.53 0.25
C LEU A 167 -6.28 4.01 0.13
N GLY A 168 -6.66 3.53 -1.04
CA GLY A 168 -6.98 2.11 -1.28
C GLY A 168 -5.76 1.25 -1.63
N PHE A 169 -4.63 1.84 -2.00
CA PHE A 169 -3.50 1.08 -2.54
C PHE A 169 -2.89 0.10 -1.54
N GLY A 170 -2.79 0.49 -0.26
CA GLY A 170 -2.29 -0.39 0.78
C GLY A 170 -3.20 -1.60 1.02
N LEU A 171 -4.52 -1.41 1.05
CA LEU A 171 -5.48 -2.50 1.15
C LEU A 171 -5.34 -3.45 -0.05
N ARG A 172 -5.22 -2.91 -1.26
CA ARG A 172 -4.99 -3.71 -2.47
C ARG A 172 -3.74 -4.58 -2.36
N GLN A 173 -2.62 -3.99 -1.96
CA GLN A 173 -1.36 -4.73 -1.80
C GLN A 173 -1.45 -5.82 -0.72
N LEU A 174 -2.08 -5.55 0.42
CA LEU A 174 -2.29 -6.55 1.48
C LEU A 174 -3.20 -7.68 0.99
N SER A 175 -4.28 -7.37 0.26
CA SER A 175 -5.18 -8.35 -0.34
C SER A 175 -4.45 -9.23 -1.37
N ASP A 176 -3.61 -8.64 -2.23
CA ASP A 176 -2.82 -9.36 -3.23
C ASP A 176 -1.79 -10.32 -2.57
N ILE A 177 -1.17 -9.90 -1.46
CA ILE A 177 -0.26 -10.75 -0.68
C ILE A 177 -1.03 -11.92 -0.06
N ALA A 178 -2.19 -11.66 0.55
CA ALA A 178 -3.01 -12.70 1.16
C ALA A 178 -3.49 -13.73 0.13
N GLN A 179 -3.97 -13.28 -1.05
CA GLN A 179 -4.37 -14.17 -2.13
C GLN A 179 -3.21 -15.05 -2.62
N ARG A 180 -2.01 -14.45 -2.79
CA ARG A 180 -0.83 -15.22 -3.18
C ARG A 180 -0.45 -16.24 -2.12
N ALA A 181 -0.54 -15.87 -0.84
CA ALA A 181 -0.30 -16.78 0.28
C ALA A 181 -1.29 -17.97 0.29
N LEU A 182 -2.56 -17.72 -0.07
CA LEU A 182 -3.60 -18.73 -0.13
C LEU A 182 -3.63 -19.53 -1.45
N SER A 183 -2.75 -19.20 -2.39
CA SER A 183 -2.68 -19.98 -3.65
C SER A 183 -2.25 -21.43 -3.38
N PRO A 184 -2.72 -22.41 -4.17
CA PRO A 184 -2.37 -23.81 -3.98
C PRO A 184 -0.86 -24.12 -4.00
N ALA A 185 -0.08 -23.26 -4.68
CA ALA A 185 1.37 -23.43 -4.78
C ALA A 185 2.12 -22.94 -3.53
N VAL A 186 1.57 -21.98 -2.79
CA VAL A 186 2.22 -21.39 -1.59
C VAL A 186 1.61 -21.97 -0.31
N ASN A 187 0.29 -21.96 -0.21
CA ASN A 187 -0.49 -22.51 0.93
C ASN A 187 0.03 -22.06 2.30
N ASP A 188 0.16 -20.75 2.49
CA ASP A 188 0.61 -20.10 3.75
C ASP A 188 -0.53 -19.30 4.38
N PRO A 189 -1.45 -19.95 5.13
CA PRO A 189 -2.55 -19.29 5.79
C PRO A 189 -2.09 -18.29 6.87
N THR A 190 -0.93 -18.50 7.48
CA THR A 190 -0.39 -17.59 8.50
C THR A 190 -0.09 -16.20 7.93
N THR A 191 0.52 -16.14 6.76
CA THR A 191 0.72 -14.86 6.04
C THR A 191 -0.60 -14.20 5.67
N ALA A 192 -1.60 -14.97 5.25
CA ALA A 192 -2.94 -14.44 4.95
C ALA A 192 -3.61 -13.85 6.20
N VAL A 193 -3.49 -14.51 7.35
CA VAL A 193 -3.96 -14.00 8.65
C VAL A 193 -3.26 -12.69 9.01
N GLN A 194 -1.94 -12.59 8.86
CA GLN A 194 -1.20 -11.34 9.11
C GLN A 194 -1.70 -10.20 8.22
N CYS A 195 -2.02 -10.47 6.96
CA CYS A 195 -2.62 -9.48 6.07
C CYS A 195 -4.01 -9.04 6.56
N LEU A 196 -4.87 -10.00 6.94
CA LEU A 196 -6.19 -9.72 7.50
C LEU A 196 -6.10 -8.84 8.75
N ASP A 197 -5.15 -9.09 9.64
CA ASP A 197 -4.93 -8.27 10.83
C ASP A 197 -4.64 -6.81 10.46
N ARG A 198 -3.78 -6.58 9.47
CA ARG A 198 -3.43 -5.22 9.04
C ARG A 198 -4.55 -4.54 8.25
N ILE A 199 -5.28 -5.27 7.44
CA ILE A 199 -6.50 -4.79 6.77
C ILE A 199 -7.53 -4.37 7.83
N THR A 200 -7.80 -5.22 8.82
CA THR A 200 -8.71 -4.91 9.93
C THR A 200 -8.28 -3.69 10.71
N GLN A 201 -6.99 -3.58 11.05
CA GLN A 201 -6.42 -2.43 11.74
C GLN A 201 -6.63 -1.13 10.94
N PHE A 202 -6.42 -1.16 9.64
CA PHE A 202 -6.57 0.01 8.78
C PHE A 202 -8.05 0.40 8.62
N LEU A 203 -8.95 -0.58 8.39
CA LEU A 203 -10.39 -0.34 8.32
C LEU A 203 -10.96 0.16 9.66
N ALA A 204 -10.47 -0.35 10.78
CA ALA A 204 -10.84 0.16 12.12
C ALA A 204 -10.48 1.65 12.30
N ALA A 205 -9.33 2.07 11.79
CA ALA A 205 -8.92 3.48 11.83
C ALA A 205 -9.80 4.37 10.93
N LEU A 206 -10.42 3.80 9.90
CA LEU A 206 -11.35 4.49 8.99
C LEU A 206 -12.81 4.42 9.44
N ALA A 207 -13.13 3.56 10.42
CA ALA A 207 -14.49 3.20 10.81
C ALA A 207 -15.42 4.39 11.09
N ARG A 208 -14.87 5.51 11.58
CA ARG A 208 -15.61 6.72 11.94
C ARG A 208 -15.13 7.97 11.21
N ARG A 209 -14.19 7.84 10.27
CA ARG A 209 -13.73 8.99 9.48
C ARG A 209 -14.71 9.26 8.34
N PRO A 210 -15.02 10.52 8.00
CA PRO A 210 -15.80 10.82 6.80
C PRO A 210 -15.02 10.37 5.56
N LEU A 211 -15.74 9.76 4.61
CA LEU A 211 -15.23 9.20 3.36
C LEU A 211 -16.16 9.64 2.22
N GLY A 212 -15.69 9.59 0.99
CA GLY A 212 -16.54 9.84 -0.19
C GLY A 212 -16.02 10.97 -1.07
N ALA A 213 -15.74 12.16 -0.54
CA ALA A 213 -15.16 13.25 -1.32
C ALA A 213 -14.24 14.14 -0.47
N LEU A 214 -13.11 14.55 -1.04
CA LEU A 214 -12.23 15.56 -0.46
C LEU A 214 -12.58 16.92 -1.08
N HIS A 215 -12.89 17.90 -0.21
CA HIS A 215 -13.17 19.26 -0.62
C HIS A 215 -11.95 20.14 -0.35
N HIS A 216 -11.34 20.65 -1.39
CA HIS A 216 -10.21 21.56 -1.27
C HIS A 216 -10.65 22.99 -1.49
N CYS A 217 -10.58 23.77 -0.41
CA CYS A 217 -11.02 25.16 -0.37
C CYS A 217 -9.88 26.14 -0.68
N ASP A 218 -10.25 27.32 -1.17
CA ASP A 218 -9.35 28.45 -1.23
C ASP A 218 -9.23 29.16 0.14
N ARG A 219 -8.39 30.20 0.22
CA ARG A 219 -8.18 30.96 1.47
C ARG A 219 -9.43 31.66 2.02
N ARG A 220 -10.51 31.73 1.23
CA ARG A 220 -11.79 32.32 1.61
C ARG A 220 -12.81 31.26 2.05
N GLY A 221 -12.42 29.98 2.12
CA GLY A 221 -13.29 28.87 2.47
C GLY A 221 -14.16 28.35 1.32
N ALA A 222 -14.05 28.91 0.11
CA ALA A 222 -14.83 28.45 -1.05
C ALA A 222 -14.21 27.17 -1.63
N VAL A 223 -15.03 26.13 -1.84
CA VAL A 223 -14.62 24.88 -2.49
C VAL A 223 -14.17 25.17 -3.92
N ARG A 224 -12.99 24.70 -4.30
CA ARG A 224 -12.37 24.91 -5.61
C ARG A 224 -11.97 23.62 -6.32
N LEU A 225 -11.75 22.55 -5.58
CA LEU A 225 -11.48 21.23 -6.14
C LEU A 225 -12.24 20.18 -5.32
N VAL A 226 -12.92 19.29 -6.01
CA VAL A 226 -13.56 18.10 -5.45
C VAL A 226 -12.81 16.88 -5.98
N GLN A 227 -12.42 15.99 -5.09
CA GLN A 227 -11.73 14.74 -5.41
C GLN A 227 -12.48 13.60 -4.75
N ASP A 228 -13.04 12.71 -5.55
CA ASP A 228 -13.72 11.53 -5.05
C ASP A 228 -12.67 10.52 -4.50
N VAL A 229 -12.91 10.01 -3.30
CA VAL A 229 -12.14 8.94 -2.68
C VAL A 229 -13.02 7.71 -2.48
N PRO A 230 -12.43 6.50 -2.31
CA PRO A 230 -13.21 5.31 -2.04
C PRO A 230 -14.10 5.49 -0.81
N GLY A 231 -15.36 5.10 -0.91
CA GLY A 231 -16.27 5.05 0.22
C GLY A 231 -16.00 3.85 1.13
N TRP A 232 -16.72 3.79 2.26
CA TRP A 232 -16.58 2.69 3.24
C TRP A 232 -16.79 1.31 2.59
N ALA A 233 -17.87 1.14 1.82
CA ALA A 233 -18.17 -0.12 1.14
C ALA A 233 -17.07 -0.54 0.16
N ASP A 234 -16.55 0.43 -0.64
CA ASP A 234 -15.45 0.17 -1.58
C ASP A 234 -14.19 -0.33 -0.85
N LEU A 235 -13.87 0.25 0.32
CA LEU A 235 -12.68 -0.12 1.10
C LEU A 235 -12.84 -1.48 1.78
N VAL A 236 -14.02 -1.80 2.29
CA VAL A 236 -14.35 -3.13 2.85
C VAL A 236 -14.25 -4.20 1.75
N ASP A 237 -14.83 -3.94 0.57
CA ASP A 237 -14.74 -4.85 -0.57
C ASP A 237 -13.29 -5.06 -1.01
N LEU A 238 -12.51 -3.99 -1.12
CA LEU A 238 -11.11 -4.05 -1.50
C LEU A 238 -10.27 -4.89 -0.52
N GLY A 239 -10.57 -4.79 0.77
CA GLY A 239 -9.86 -5.53 1.82
C GLY A 239 -10.25 -7.00 1.91
N PHE A 240 -11.51 -7.34 1.71
CA PHE A 240 -12.01 -8.66 2.07
C PHE A 240 -12.55 -9.51 0.91
N ALA A 241 -13.03 -8.91 -0.20
CA ALA A 241 -13.76 -9.65 -1.21
C ALA A 241 -12.96 -10.81 -1.83
N GLU A 242 -11.72 -10.53 -2.21
CA GLU A 242 -10.87 -11.52 -2.86
C GLU A 242 -10.29 -12.54 -1.88
N ILE A 243 -9.91 -12.10 -0.67
CA ILE A 243 -9.47 -13.02 0.40
C ILE A 243 -10.60 -13.98 0.76
N ARG A 244 -11.82 -13.46 0.92
CA ARG A 244 -13.02 -14.29 1.17
C ARG A 244 -13.22 -15.36 0.08
N GLY A 245 -12.97 -15.01 -1.18
CA GLY A 245 -13.06 -15.95 -2.29
C GLY A 245 -12.08 -17.13 -2.19
N CYS A 246 -10.93 -16.91 -1.54
CA CYS A 246 -9.87 -17.92 -1.36
C CYS A 246 -9.88 -18.59 0.03
N ALA A 247 -10.67 -18.08 1.00
CA ALA A 247 -10.57 -18.45 2.41
C ALA A 247 -11.16 -19.83 2.73
N THR A 248 -12.13 -20.31 1.95
CA THR A 248 -12.93 -21.52 2.27
C THR A 248 -12.10 -22.81 2.35
N GLY A 249 -10.93 -22.85 1.73
CA GLY A 249 -9.98 -23.97 1.83
C GLY A 249 -9.12 -23.95 3.10
N SER A 250 -9.22 -22.92 3.95
CA SER A 250 -8.44 -22.76 5.18
C SER A 250 -9.32 -22.33 6.35
N PRO A 251 -9.66 -23.24 7.27
CA PRO A 251 -10.42 -22.89 8.48
C PRO A 251 -9.80 -21.76 9.27
N GLN A 252 -8.48 -21.72 9.40
CA GLN A 252 -7.73 -20.65 10.08
C GLN A 252 -8.06 -19.28 9.51
N VAL A 253 -8.06 -19.13 8.19
CA VAL A 253 -8.33 -17.86 7.51
C VAL A 253 -9.81 -17.50 7.58
N THR A 254 -10.70 -18.49 7.40
CA THR A 254 -12.14 -18.29 7.50
C THR A 254 -12.54 -17.78 8.88
N ARG A 255 -12.05 -18.43 9.94
CA ARG A 255 -12.32 -18.08 11.33
C ARG A 255 -11.77 -16.69 11.69
N ARG A 256 -10.54 -16.36 11.22
CA ARG A 256 -9.96 -15.03 11.43
C ARG A 256 -10.71 -13.95 10.67
N LEU A 257 -11.18 -14.22 9.45
CA LEU A 257 -11.99 -13.28 8.68
C LEU A 257 -13.34 -12.99 9.36
N LEU A 258 -14.02 -14.04 9.89
CA LEU A 258 -15.24 -13.86 10.67
C LEU A 258 -15.00 -12.98 11.90
N ALA A 259 -13.93 -13.23 12.64
CA ALA A 259 -13.57 -12.41 13.79
C ALA A 259 -13.25 -10.95 13.40
N ALA A 260 -12.60 -10.73 12.25
CA ALA A 260 -12.33 -9.39 11.74
C ALA A 260 -13.61 -8.62 11.38
N LEU A 261 -14.56 -9.30 10.73
CA LEU A 261 -15.86 -8.70 10.39
C LEU A 261 -16.66 -8.37 11.65
N GLU A 262 -16.63 -9.24 12.66
CA GLU A 262 -17.28 -9.01 13.96
C GLU A 262 -16.64 -7.85 14.71
N ASP A 263 -15.32 -7.79 14.81
CA ASP A 263 -14.60 -6.70 15.46
C ASP A 263 -14.92 -5.35 14.80
N LEU A 264 -14.95 -5.29 13.47
CA LEU A 264 -15.31 -4.06 12.74
C LEU A 264 -16.78 -3.69 12.94
N TRP A 265 -17.69 -4.68 12.99
CA TRP A 265 -19.12 -4.44 13.19
C TRP A 265 -19.42 -3.68 14.49
N TRP A 266 -18.66 -3.96 15.56
CA TRP A 266 -18.76 -3.26 16.84
C TRP A 266 -18.17 -1.85 16.81
N LEU A 267 -17.22 -1.58 15.92
CA LEU A 267 -16.51 -0.30 15.84
C LEU A 267 -17.20 0.72 14.96
N VAL A 268 -17.91 0.26 13.92
CA VAL A 268 -18.55 1.14 12.93
C VAL A 268 -19.90 1.64 13.40
N PRO A 269 -20.34 2.82 12.96
CA PRO A 269 -21.72 3.28 13.10
C PRO A 269 -22.68 2.38 12.27
N GLU A 270 -23.96 2.45 12.59
CA GLU A 270 -24.97 1.53 12.07
C GLU A 270 -25.10 1.56 10.53
N ASP A 271 -25.00 2.75 9.95
CA ASP A 271 -25.04 2.99 8.50
C ASP A 271 -23.87 2.32 7.73
N ARG A 272 -22.81 1.96 8.43
CA ARG A 272 -21.61 1.30 7.87
C ARG A 272 -21.58 -0.22 8.07
N ARG A 273 -22.54 -0.81 8.77
CA ARG A 273 -22.63 -2.27 9.00
C ARG A 273 -22.96 -3.09 7.76
N PRO A 274 -23.83 -2.65 6.81
CA PRO A 274 -24.31 -3.51 5.72
C PRO A 274 -23.21 -4.15 4.86
N PRO A 275 -22.09 -3.50 4.50
CA PRO A 275 -21.00 -4.18 3.78
C PRO A 275 -20.36 -5.32 4.57
N LEU A 276 -20.22 -5.19 5.89
CA LEU A 276 -19.65 -6.22 6.77
C LEU A 276 -20.59 -7.42 6.88
N GLU A 277 -21.88 -7.18 7.08
CA GLU A 277 -22.93 -8.21 7.12
C GLU A 277 -23.02 -8.98 5.81
N ARG A 278 -22.93 -8.27 4.68
CA ARG A 278 -22.88 -8.90 3.36
C ARG A 278 -21.67 -9.83 3.23
N HIS A 279 -20.46 -9.40 3.64
CA HIS A 279 -19.28 -10.25 3.58
C HIS A 279 -19.40 -11.47 4.48
N ARG A 280 -19.96 -11.31 5.69
CA ARG A 280 -20.23 -12.41 6.62
C ARG A 280 -21.17 -13.45 5.99
N ALA A 281 -22.33 -13.02 5.50
CA ALA A 281 -23.30 -13.91 4.88
C ALA A 281 -22.73 -14.65 3.67
N LEU A 282 -21.95 -13.95 2.82
CA LEU A 282 -21.30 -14.57 1.67
C LEU A 282 -20.23 -15.59 2.07
N LEU A 283 -19.50 -15.36 3.17
CA LEU A 283 -18.50 -16.30 3.69
C LEU A 283 -19.19 -17.56 4.26
N GLU A 284 -20.20 -17.38 5.11
CA GLU A 284 -20.99 -18.45 5.69
C GLU A 284 -21.63 -19.33 4.58
N HIS A 285 -22.19 -18.69 3.55
CA HIS A 285 -22.73 -19.41 2.39
C HIS A 285 -21.64 -20.16 1.61
N ALA A 286 -20.47 -19.57 1.42
CA ALA A 286 -19.36 -20.22 0.72
C ALA A 286 -18.87 -21.46 1.49
N VAL A 287 -18.69 -21.37 2.81
CA VAL A 287 -18.30 -22.47 3.68
C VAL A 287 -19.34 -23.61 3.65
N SER A 288 -20.63 -23.26 3.73
CA SER A 288 -21.71 -24.28 3.67
C SER A 288 -21.74 -25.08 2.37
N ARG A 289 -21.25 -24.49 1.27
CA ARG A 289 -21.19 -25.16 -0.04
C ARG A 289 -19.90 -25.95 -0.28
N THR A 290 -18.80 -25.56 0.33
CA THR A 290 -17.48 -26.10 0.02
C THR A 290 -16.97 -27.10 1.06
N VAL A 291 -17.43 -27.02 2.31
CA VAL A 291 -17.04 -27.91 3.39
C VAL A 291 -18.14 -28.98 3.60
N PRO A 292 -17.90 -30.23 3.19
CA PRO A 292 -18.95 -31.25 3.21
C PRO A 292 -19.29 -31.76 4.60
N ASP A 293 -18.31 -31.88 5.50
CA ASP A 293 -18.51 -32.33 6.86
C ASP A 293 -19.15 -31.26 7.76
N ALA A 294 -20.12 -31.64 8.60
CA ALA A 294 -20.86 -30.74 9.44
C ALA A 294 -19.99 -30.19 10.59
N ALA A 295 -19.18 -31.05 11.21
CA ALA A 295 -18.30 -30.63 12.31
C ALA A 295 -17.20 -29.68 11.82
N ASP A 296 -16.65 -29.94 10.64
CA ASP A 296 -15.65 -29.05 10.01
C ASP A 296 -16.27 -27.69 9.62
N ARG A 297 -17.54 -27.67 9.16
CA ARG A 297 -18.27 -26.42 8.91
C ARG A 297 -18.46 -25.62 10.19
N ASP A 298 -18.96 -26.28 11.23
CA ASP A 298 -19.18 -25.63 12.52
C ASP A 298 -17.88 -25.07 13.06
N PHE A 299 -16.78 -25.80 12.97
CA PHE A 299 -15.45 -25.34 13.36
C PHE A 299 -14.99 -24.13 12.51
N ALA A 300 -15.13 -24.19 11.19
CA ALA A 300 -14.73 -23.11 10.29
C ALA A 300 -15.54 -21.82 10.48
N LEU A 301 -16.75 -21.91 11.04
CA LEU A 301 -17.62 -20.78 11.31
C LEU A 301 -17.50 -20.21 12.74
N LEU A 302 -16.62 -20.77 13.58
CA LEU A 302 -16.32 -20.20 14.89
C LEU A 302 -15.28 -19.06 14.75
N PRO A 303 -15.62 -17.80 15.05
CA PRO A 303 -14.66 -16.70 14.99
C PRO A 303 -13.43 -16.95 15.87
N ASP A 304 -12.23 -16.66 15.34
CA ASP A 304 -10.98 -16.80 16.08
C ASP A 304 -10.10 -15.55 15.88
N ARG A 305 -9.93 -14.78 16.96
CA ARG A 305 -9.10 -13.56 16.93
C ARG A 305 -7.61 -13.84 16.89
N GLN A 306 -7.17 -15.01 17.32
CA GLN A 306 -5.76 -15.38 17.27
C GLN A 306 -5.33 -15.84 15.89
N GLY A 307 -6.28 -16.41 15.11
CA GLY A 307 -5.97 -16.95 13.80
C GLY A 307 -4.96 -18.12 13.83
N ILE A 308 -5.00 -18.91 14.90
CA ILE A 308 -4.06 -20.04 15.09
C ILE A 308 -4.63 -21.33 14.52
N GLY A 309 -5.94 -21.38 14.27
CA GLY A 309 -6.62 -22.56 13.72
C GLY A 309 -7.29 -23.40 14.78
#